data_61b09574f2c06154b8d4d6d693c1d4be
#
_entry.id   61b09574f2c06154b8d4d6d693c1d4be
#
_cell.length_a   1.000
_cell.length_b   1.000
_cell.length_c   1.000
_cell.angle_alpha   90.00
_cell.angle_beta   90.00
_cell.angle_gamma   90.00
#
_symmetry.space_group_name_H-M   'P 1'
#
loop_
_entity.id
_entity.type
_entity.pdbx_description
1 polymer ?
#
loop_
_entity_poly.entity_id
_entity_poly.type
_entity_poly.pdbx_seq_one_letter_code
_entity_poly.pdbx_strand_id
1 'polypeptide(L)'
;MLCIKNGTLHTAVSKEPVLADILIDAGKIVEIAPQINGSFEKVIDASGLDVWPGFVEAHCHIGLDGYGSGNAGADYNETNDPVTPQLRAIDGINAMDPCLNMAAKAGITCFATGPGSTNALGGTFTAIKPNGKRVDNMIV
;
A
#
# COMPACT_ATOMS: atom_id res chain seq x y z
N MET A 1 13.06 18.37 -5.72
CA MET A 1 12.30 18.49 -4.44
C MET A 1 10.82 18.74 -4.71
N LEU A 2 9.95 18.12 -3.93
CA LEU A 2 8.50 18.32 -3.90
C LEU A 2 8.11 18.95 -2.57
N CYS A 3 7.27 19.98 -2.56
CA CYS A 3 6.69 20.55 -1.34
C CYS A 3 5.17 20.39 -1.36
N ILE A 4 4.61 19.83 -0.28
CA ILE A 4 3.17 19.82 0.00
C ILE A 4 2.92 20.96 0.98
N LYS A 5 2.01 21.90 0.63
CA LYS A 5 1.76 23.10 1.40
C LYS A 5 0.38 23.14 2.02
N ASN A 6 0.28 23.78 3.18
CA ASN A 6 -0.99 24.13 3.83
C ASN A 6 -1.87 22.91 4.21
N GLY A 7 -1.30 21.74 4.36
CA GLY A 7 -2.07 20.52 4.68
C GLY A 7 -2.37 20.38 6.17
N THR A 8 -3.53 19.81 6.50
CA THR A 8 -3.85 19.34 7.84
C THR A 8 -3.22 17.96 8.03
N LEU A 9 -2.07 17.89 8.70
CA LEU A 9 -1.28 16.67 8.79
C LEU A 9 -1.69 15.80 9.97
N HIS A 10 -2.02 14.55 9.68
CA HIS A 10 -2.25 13.48 10.65
C HIS A 10 -0.99 12.60 10.71
N THR A 11 -0.04 12.96 11.56
CA THR A 11 1.30 12.35 11.55
C THR A 11 1.38 10.94 12.12
N ALA A 12 0.30 10.46 12.77
CA ALA A 12 0.25 9.23 13.56
C ALA A 12 1.23 9.19 14.76
N VAL A 13 1.96 10.28 14.99
CA VAL A 13 2.86 10.48 16.15
C VAL A 13 2.18 11.32 17.23
N SER A 14 1.40 12.33 16.81
CA SER A 14 0.59 13.16 17.70
C SER A 14 -0.89 12.77 17.58
N LYS A 15 -1.63 12.98 18.67
CA LYS A 15 -3.08 12.76 18.68
C LYS A 15 -3.82 13.82 17.86
N GLU A 16 -3.35 15.06 17.94
CA GLU A 16 -3.98 16.18 17.25
C GLU A 16 -3.31 16.43 15.91
N PRO A 17 -4.07 16.74 14.86
CA PRO A 17 -3.52 17.12 13.57
C PRO A 17 -2.83 18.50 13.67
N VAL A 18 -1.92 18.75 12.75
CA VAL A 18 -1.19 20.01 12.68
C VAL A 18 -1.27 20.61 11.27
N LEU A 19 -1.50 21.92 11.17
CA LEU A 19 -1.41 22.62 9.90
C LEU A 19 0.05 22.90 9.59
N ALA A 20 0.58 22.30 8.53
CA ALA A 20 2.00 22.42 8.19
C ALA A 20 2.28 22.07 6.72
N ASP A 21 3.51 22.40 6.29
CA ASP A 21 4.09 22.03 5.02
C ASP A 21 4.98 20.79 5.19
N ILE A 22 5.11 20.01 4.11
CA ILE A 22 6.01 18.85 4.04
C ILE A 22 6.97 19.03 2.86
N LEU A 23 8.27 18.94 3.13
CA LEU A 23 9.30 18.88 2.08
C LEU A 23 9.74 17.44 1.86
N ILE A 24 9.74 17.05 0.60
CA ILE A 24 10.13 15.70 0.15
C ILE A 24 11.30 15.85 -0.83
N ASP A 25 12.38 15.12 -0.55
CA ASP A 25 13.51 15.00 -1.45
C ASP A 25 13.96 13.54 -1.57
N ALA A 26 14.30 13.12 -2.78
CA ALA A 26 14.71 11.74 -3.08
C ALA A 26 13.78 10.66 -2.48
N GLY A 27 12.46 10.93 -2.49
CA GLY A 27 11.45 10.00 -1.97
C GLY A 27 11.34 9.92 -0.45
N LYS A 28 11.98 10.84 0.29
CA LYS A 28 11.95 10.91 1.75
C LYS A 28 11.41 12.26 2.22
N ILE A 29 10.67 12.26 3.31
CA ILE A 29 10.31 13.47 4.04
C ILE A 29 11.58 13.98 4.71
N VAL A 30 11.98 15.20 4.35
CA VAL A 30 13.20 15.84 4.89
C VAL A 30 12.89 16.96 5.87
N GLU A 31 11.69 17.55 5.79
CA GLU A 31 11.25 18.60 6.70
C GLU A 31 9.73 18.59 6.84
N ILE A 32 9.23 18.89 8.04
CA ILE A 32 7.84 19.24 8.33
C ILE A 32 7.90 20.51 9.19
N ALA A 33 7.30 21.59 8.69
CA ALA A 33 7.30 22.88 9.41
C ALA A 33 6.00 23.64 9.13
N PRO A 34 5.61 24.58 10.01
CA PRO A 34 4.40 25.39 9.79
C PRO A 34 4.43 26.14 8.47
N GLN A 35 5.61 26.49 7.99
CA GLN A 35 5.82 27.12 6.67
C GLN A 35 7.23 26.79 6.17
N ILE A 36 7.31 26.28 4.95
CA ILE A 36 8.58 26.00 4.26
C ILE A 36 8.72 26.98 3.09
N ASN A 37 9.74 27.81 3.12
CA ASN A 37 10.02 28.79 2.07
C ASN A 37 11.12 28.28 1.13
N GLY A 38 11.00 28.54 -0.16
CA GLY A 38 12.00 28.14 -1.14
C GLY A 38 11.43 27.99 -2.54
N SER A 39 12.28 27.54 -3.44
CA SER A 39 11.91 27.18 -4.81
C SER A 39 11.91 25.66 -4.92
N PHE A 40 10.81 25.08 -5.36
CA PHE A 40 10.60 23.65 -5.46
C PHE A 40 10.27 23.26 -6.91
N GLU A 41 10.72 22.11 -7.32
CA GLU A 41 10.42 21.56 -8.65
C GLU A 41 8.91 21.32 -8.82
N LYS A 42 8.26 20.88 -7.73
CA LYS A 42 6.82 20.67 -7.69
C LYS A 42 6.24 21.14 -6.36
N VAL A 43 5.11 21.82 -6.43
CA VAL A 43 4.32 22.22 -5.25
C VAL A 43 2.93 21.60 -5.38
N ILE A 44 2.44 21.02 -4.29
CA ILE A 44 1.05 20.58 -4.14
C ILE A 44 0.43 21.46 -3.06
N ASP A 45 -0.60 22.22 -3.40
CA ASP A 45 -1.39 22.94 -2.42
C ASP A 45 -2.44 22.00 -1.83
N ALA A 46 -2.32 21.72 -0.54
CA ALA A 46 -3.21 20.89 0.25
C ALA A 46 -4.12 21.70 1.17
N SER A 47 -4.38 22.99 0.83
CA SER A 47 -5.28 23.85 1.59
C SER A 47 -6.67 23.21 1.73
N GLY A 48 -7.12 23.04 2.96
CA GLY A 48 -8.41 22.40 3.27
C GLY A 48 -8.45 20.88 3.07
N LEU A 49 -7.29 20.25 2.84
CA LEU A 49 -7.17 18.80 2.73
C LEU A 49 -6.48 18.21 3.96
N ASP A 50 -6.92 17.00 4.32
CA ASP A 50 -6.23 16.16 5.29
C ASP A 50 -5.12 15.36 4.61
N VAL A 51 -3.93 15.35 5.22
CA VAL A 51 -2.77 14.61 4.73
C VAL A 51 -2.44 13.52 5.73
N TRP A 52 -2.49 12.27 5.28
CA TRP A 52 -2.27 11.07 6.07
C TRP A 52 -1.01 10.33 5.59
N PRO A 53 -0.33 9.59 6.48
CA PRO A 53 0.59 8.53 6.04
C PRO A 53 -0.16 7.54 5.15
N GLY A 54 0.55 6.92 4.20
CA GLY A 54 -0.05 5.85 3.42
C GLY A 54 -0.58 4.74 4.30
N PHE A 55 -1.81 4.28 4.03
CA PHE A 55 -2.42 3.21 4.80
C PHE A 55 -1.73 1.87 4.54
N VAL A 56 -1.63 1.06 5.60
CA VAL A 56 -1.11 -0.30 5.56
C VAL A 56 -2.27 -1.26 5.82
N GLU A 57 -2.59 -2.08 4.83
CA GLU A 57 -3.57 -3.16 4.99
C GLU A 57 -2.87 -4.42 5.49
N ALA A 58 -3.23 -4.87 6.67
CA ALA A 58 -2.55 -5.97 7.35
C ALA A 58 -3.00 -7.36 6.88
N HIS A 59 -4.13 -7.47 6.18
CA HIS A 59 -4.65 -8.76 5.73
C HIS A 59 -5.56 -8.61 4.51
N CYS A 60 -5.12 -9.09 3.36
CA CYS A 60 -5.93 -9.14 2.15
C CYS A 60 -5.51 -10.30 1.24
N HIS A 61 -6.19 -10.43 0.08
CA HIS A 61 -5.89 -11.43 -0.93
C HIS A 61 -5.69 -10.78 -2.32
N ILE A 62 -5.40 -9.48 -2.35
CA ILE A 62 -5.16 -8.73 -3.60
C ILE A 62 -4.00 -9.35 -4.36
N GLY A 63 -4.21 -9.55 -5.65
CA GLY A 63 -3.26 -10.21 -6.54
C GLY A 63 -3.44 -11.72 -6.64
N LEU A 64 -4.24 -12.34 -5.74
CA LEU A 64 -4.53 -13.77 -5.72
C LEU A 64 -6.00 -14.09 -6.07
N ASP A 65 -6.87 -13.08 -6.10
CA ASP A 65 -8.32 -13.27 -6.31
C ASP A 65 -8.76 -13.12 -7.78
N GLY A 66 -7.87 -12.68 -8.67
CA GLY A 66 -8.16 -12.56 -10.11
C GLY A 66 -9.34 -11.65 -10.41
N TYR A 67 -9.20 -10.36 -10.16
CA TYR A 67 -10.25 -9.34 -10.33
C TYR A 67 -11.07 -9.51 -11.62
N GLY A 68 -12.38 -9.56 -11.44
CA GLY A 68 -13.33 -9.69 -12.56
C GLY A 68 -13.49 -11.08 -13.14
N SER A 69 -12.71 -12.07 -12.70
CA SER A 69 -12.76 -13.45 -13.22
C SER A 69 -13.67 -14.38 -12.40
N GLY A 70 -14.25 -13.88 -11.31
CA GLY A 70 -15.07 -14.68 -10.40
C GLY A 70 -14.28 -15.87 -9.83
N ASN A 71 -14.97 -16.94 -9.51
CA ASN A 71 -14.34 -18.13 -8.91
C ASN A 71 -13.21 -18.76 -9.77
N ALA A 72 -13.23 -18.55 -11.08
CA ALA A 72 -12.18 -19.07 -11.96
C ALA A 72 -10.83 -18.35 -11.78
N GLY A 73 -10.83 -17.14 -11.26
CA GLY A 73 -9.62 -16.36 -10.99
C GLY A 73 -9.15 -16.43 -9.53
N ALA A 74 -9.97 -17.01 -8.65
CA ALA A 74 -9.69 -17.06 -7.22
C ALA A 74 -8.68 -18.18 -6.92
N ASP A 75 -7.43 -17.79 -6.65
CA ASP A 75 -6.30 -18.69 -6.40
C ASP A 75 -5.71 -18.55 -4.97
N TYR A 76 -6.49 -17.95 -4.08
CA TYR A 76 -6.04 -17.73 -2.70
C TYR A 76 -6.39 -18.87 -1.73
N ASN A 77 -7.27 -19.81 -2.13
CA ASN A 77 -7.65 -20.95 -1.30
C ASN A 77 -7.19 -22.27 -1.90
N GLU A 78 -6.37 -23.02 -1.18
CA GLU A 78 -6.14 -24.43 -1.50
C GLU A 78 -7.35 -25.27 -1.07
N THR A 79 -7.88 -26.07 -1.96
CA THR A 79 -9.12 -26.84 -1.74
C THR A 79 -8.91 -28.35 -1.63
N ASN A 80 -7.71 -28.86 -1.92
CA ASN A 80 -7.41 -30.30 -1.92
C ASN A 80 -6.73 -30.74 -0.63
N ASP A 81 -5.84 -29.91 -0.07
CA ASP A 81 -5.08 -30.25 1.14
C ASP A 81 -5.29 -29.17 2.22
N PRO A 82 -5.77 -29.52 3.42
CA PRO A 82 -5.99 -28.58 4.51
C PRO A 82 -4.69 -28.06 5.15
N VAL A 83 -3.54 -28.63 4.84
CA VAL A 83 -2.25 -28.30 5.44
C VAL A 83 -1.19 -28.10 4.37
N THR A 84 -0.98 -26.83 4.00
CA THR A 84 -0.07 -26.44 2.91
C THR A 84 0.93 -25.35 3.34
N PRO A 85 1.73 -25.58 4.40
CA PRO A 85 2.66 -24.57 4.91
C PRO A 85 3.77 -24.18 3.93
N GLN A 86 4.01 -25.01 2.92
CA GLN A 86 5.01 -24.78 1.87
C GLN A 86 4.58 -23.75 0.83
N LEU A 87 3.28 -23.41 0.73
CA LEU A 87 2.79 -22.42 -0.21
C LEU A 87 3.22 -21.01 0.19
N ARG A 88 3.53 -20.18 -0.79
CA ARG A 88 3.95 -18.80 -0.59
C ARG A 88 3.14 -17.89 -1.49
N ALA A 89 2.55 -16.84 -0.92
CA ALA A 89 1.77 -15.88 -1.68
C ALA A 89 2.55 -15.27 -2.85
N ILE A 90 3.85 -15.03 -2.67
CA ILE A 90 4.71 -14.44 -3.70
C ILE A 90 4.71 -15.23 -5.02
N ASP A 91 4.48 -16.54 -4.96
CA ASP A 91 4.49 -17.39 -6.14
C ASP A 91 3.20 -17.30 -6.97
N GLY A 92 2.09 -16.86 -6.34
CA GLY A 92 0.77 -16.73 -6.97
C GLY A 92 0.35 -15.30 -7.30
N ILE A 93 1.04 -14.29 -6.77
CA ILE A 93 0.63 -12.89 -6.95
C ILE A 93 0.69 -12.45 -8.42
N ASN A 94 -0.43 -12.01 -8.95
CA ASN A 94 -0.50 -11.33 -10.23
C ASN A 94 -0.14 -9.84 -10.07
N ALA A 95 1.09 -9.45 -10.43
CA ALA A 95 1.55 -8.07 -10.37
C ALA A 95 0.77 -7.08 -11.28
N MET A 96 -0.04 -7.61 -12.21
CA MET A 96 -0.88 -6.83 -13.12
C MET A 96 -2.35 -6.78 -12.69
N ASP A 97 -2.69 -7.28 -11.50
CA ASP A 97 -4.05 -7.22 -10.98
C ASP A 97 -4.51 -5.76 -10.86
N PRO A 98 -5.65 -5.38 -11.47
CA PRO A 98 -6.19 -4.02 -11.39
C PRO A 98 -6.46 -3.54 -9.96
N CYS A 99 -6.75 -4.45 -9.01
CA CYS A 99 -6.96 -4.13 -7.61
C CYS A 99 -5.74 -3.44 -6.96
N LEU A 100 -4.53 -3.76 -7.42
CA LEU A 100 -3.29 -3.10 -6.93
C LEU A 100 -3.35 -1.60 -7.17
N ASN A 101 -3.72 -1.19 -8.39
CA ASN A 101 -3.84 0.23 -8.74
C ASN A 101 -5.04 0.90 -8.04
N MET A 102 -6.13 0.16 -7.86
CA MET A 102 -7.31 0.66 -7.13
C MET A 102 -6.95 0.91 -5.65
N ALA A 103 -6.24 -0.01 -5.01
CA ALA A 103 -5.75 0.13 -3.65
C ALA A 103 -4.81 1.35 -3.50
N ALA A 104 -3.86 1.52 -4.44
CA ALA A 104 -2.97 2.68 -4.45
C ALA A 104 -3.75 4.00 -4.55
N LYS A 105 -4.75 4.07 -5.43
CA LYS A 105 -5.62 5.26 -5.57
C LYS A 105 -6.47 5.55 -4.34
N ALA A 106 -6.79 4.51 -3.55
CA ALA A 106 -7.49 4.63 -2.27
C ALA A 106 -6.57 5.00 -1.10
N GLY A 107 -5.26 5.21 -1.35
CA GLY A 107 -4.29 5.60 -0.33
C GLY A 107 -3.61 4.43 0.39
N ILE A 108 -3.84 3.19 -0.04
CA ILE A 108 -3.13 2.03 0.51
C ILE A 108 -1.77 1.92 -0.17
N THR A 109 -0.70 2.01 0.61
CA THR A 109 0.68 2.06 0.11
C THR A 109 1.47 0.79 0.39
N CYS A 110 0.97 -0.05 1.27
CA CYS A 110 1.53 -1.36 1.60
C CYS A 110 0.41 -2.28 2.08
N PHE A 111 0.50 -3.57 1.76
CA PHE A 111 -0.43 -4.56 2.28
C PHE A 111 0.21 -5.94 2.37
N ALA A 112 -0.25 -6.71 3.35
CA ALA A 112 0.05 -8.13 3.46
C ALA A 112 -1.02 -8.91 2.69
N THR A 113 -0.61 -9.60 1.63
CA THR A 113 -1.47 -10.47 0.84
C THR A 113 -1.02 -11.92 0.96
N GLY A 114 -1.97 -12.83 0.96
CA GLY A 114 -1.66 -14.22 1.19
C GLY A 114 -2.82 -15.17 1.03
N PRO A 115 -2.61 -16.46 1.36
CA PRO A 115 -3.63 -17.47 1.28
C PRO A 115 -4.88 -17.13 2.09
N GLY A 116 -6.03 -17.63 1.65
CA GLY A 116 -7.29 -17.51 2.38
C GLY A 116 -7.31 -18.31 3.68
N SER A 117 -8.30 -18.01 4.52
CA SER A 117 -8.42 -18.57 5.87
C SER A 117 -9.26 -19.87 5.93
N THR A 118 -9.40 -20.59 4.83
CA THR A 118 -10.17 -21.85 4.77
C THR A 118 -9.37 -23.07 5.21
N ASN A 119 -8.04 -22.97 5.19
CA ASN A 119 -7.12 -24.06 5.52
C ASN A 119 -6.61 -23.95 6.94
N ALA A 120 -6.30 -25.08 7.57
CA ALA A 120 -5.68 -25.11 8.90
C ALA A 120 -4.29 -24.48 8.87
N LEU A 121 -3.53 -24.73 7.78
CA LEU A 121 -2.25 -24.06 7.48
C LEU A 121 -2.20 -23.76 5.97
N GLY A 122 -2.42 -22.49 5.60
CA GLY A 122 -2.59 -22.08 4.20
C GLY A 122 -1.29 -21.63 3.51
N GLY A 123 -0.18 -21.48 4.25
CA GLY A 123 1.08 -20.97 3.70
C GLY A 123 1.46 -19.57 4.24
N THR A 124 2.37 -18.89 3.54
CA THR A 124 2.95 -17.62 4.00
C THR A 124 2.41 -16.42 3.24
N PHE A 125 2.14 -15.34 3.98
CA PHE A 125 1.83 -14.02 3.43
C PHE A 125 3.10 -13.33 2.93
N THR A 126 2.91 -12.36 2.05
CA THR A 126 3.98 -11.47 1.56
C THR A 126 3.52 -10.02 1.70
N ALA A 127 4.37 -9.19 2.30
CA ALA A 127 4.14 -7.76 2.35
C ALA A 127 4.64 -7.11 1.05
N ILE A 128 3.75 -6.38 0.36
CA ILE A 128 4.08 -5.75 -0.92
C ILE A 128 3.57 -4.32 -0.99
N LYS A 129 4.21 -3.53 -1.84
CA LYS A 129 3.70 -2.24 -2.30
C LYS A 129 2.84 -2.42 -3.55
N PRO A 130 1.78 -1.61 -3.76
CA PRO A 130 0.89 -1.74 -4.91
C PRO A 130 1.53 -1.34 -6.26
N ASN A 131 2.74 -0.81 -6.25
CA ASN A 131 3.43 -0.30 -7.42
C ASN A 131 4.56 -1.24 -7.85
N GLY A 132 4.46 -1.80 -9.05
CA GLY A 132 5.46 -2.66 -9.65
C GLY A 132 4.91 -3.35 -10.88
N LYS A 133 5.80 -3.87 -11.71
CA LYS A 133 5.44 -4.71 -12.88
C LYS A 133 5.83 -6.16 -12.68
N ARG A 134 6.57 -6.44 -11.63
CA ARG A 134 7.04 -7.77 -11.24
C ARG A 134 6.96 -7.84 -9.72
N VAL A 135 6.53 -8.98 -9.22
CA VAL A 135 6.34 -9.21 -7.78
C VAL A 135 7.62 -8.94 -7.00
N ASP A 136 8.78 -9.38 -7.52
CA ASP A 136 10.08 -9.17 -6.88
C ASP A 136 10.39 -7.69 -6.56
N ASN A 137 9.87 -6.77 -7.38
CA ASN A 137 10.08 -5.33 -7.22
C ASN A 137 9.04 -4.68 -6.28
N MET A 138 8.06 -5.45 -5.82
CA MET A 138 6.96 -4.98 -4.97
C MET A 138 7.16 -5.36 -3.50
N ILE A 139 8.02 -6.31 -3.21
CA ILE A 139 8.27 -6.79 -1.84
C ILE A 139 8.86 -5.66 -0.97
N VAL A 140 8.39 -5.61 0.29
CA VAL A 140 8.83 -4.64 1.31
C VAL A 140 9.94 -5.24 2.16
#